data_00d5f9a4bf5e892b7561b3fd6b2f44db
#
_entry.id   00d5f9a4bf5e892b7561b3fd6b2f44db
#
_cell.length_a   1.000
_cell.length_b   1.000
_cell.length_c   1.000
_cell.angle_alpha   90.00
_cell.angle_beta   90.00
_cell.angle_gamma   90.00
#
_symmetry.space_group_name_H-M   'P 1'
#
loop_
_entity.id
_entity.type
_entity.pdbx_description
1 polymer ?
#
loop_
_entity_poly.entity_id
_entity_poly.type
_entity_poly.pdbx_seq_one_letter_code
_entity_poly.pdbx_strand_id
1 'polypeptide(L)'
;MDADTIIDRCEARGLRMTDQRRTVAQVLEESDDHPDVDTLHARAVASDPRISIATVYRTVKLFEEAGILDRHEFGDGRARYEDAERDHHDHLIDLQTGEVIEFVDPEIEELQVRIAAKLGYELKGHRLELYGTRKR
;
A
#
# COMPACT_ATOMS: atom_id res chain seq x y z
N MET A 1 22.47 7.93 8.18
CA MET A 1 22.13 7.03 7.08
C MET A 1 20.72 7.25 6.62
N ASP A 2 20.57 7.64 5.42
CA ASP A 2 19.26 7.98 4.93
C ASP A 2 18.45 6.72 4.61
N ALA A 3 17.22 6.75 5.03
CA ALA A 3 16.27 5.72 4.65
C ALA A 3 16.05 5.80 3.14
N ASP A 4 15.81 4.65 2.54
CA ASP A 4 15.49 4.56 1.13
C ASP A 4 14.05 5.06 0.93
N THR A 5 13.89 6.26 0.41
CA THR A 5 12.58 6.86 0.23
C THR A 5 11.90 6.35 -1.05
N ILE A 6 10.59 6.61 -1.14
CA ILE A 6 9.84 6.30 -2.36
C ILE A 6 10.47 7.02 -3.56
N ILE A 7 10.84 8.29 -3.38
CA ILE A 7 11.49 9.06 -4.46
C ILE A 7 12.80 8.40 -4.87
N ASP A 8 13.62 7.99 -3.91
CA ASP A 8 14.89 7.34 -4.20
C ASP A 8 14.68 6.06 -5.01
N ARG A 9 13.68 5.27 -4.66
CA ARG A 9 13.39 4.04 -5.39
C ARG A 9 12.85 4.31 -6.79
N CYS A 10 12.06 5.36 -6.95
CA CYS A 10 11.59 5.77 -8.28
C CYS A 10 12.77 6.14 -9.17
N GLU A 11 13.70 6.93 -8.66
CA GLU A 11 14.88 7.34 -9.41
C GLU A 11 15.77 6.15 -9.72
N ALA A 12 15.94 5.23 -8.80
CA ALA A 12 16.73 4.02 -9.01
C ALA A 12 16.13 3.14 -10.11
N ARG A 13 14.80 3.20 -10.30
CA ARG A 13 14.11 2.46 -11.37
C ARG A 13 14.06 3.23 -12.69
N GLY A 14 14.72 4.39 -12.77
CA GLY A 14 14.77 5.18 -13.98
C GLY A 14 13.52 5.99 -14.29
N LEU A 15 12.64 6.18 -13.31
CA LEU A 15 11.46 6.99 -13.50
C LEU A 15 11.81 8.46 -13.50
N ARG A 16 11.27 9.19 -14.47
CA ARG A 16 11.41 10.63 -14.49
C ARG A 16 10.55 11.26 -13.42
N MET A 17 11.16 11.99 -12.50
CA MET A 17 10.45 12.60 -11.38
C MET A 17 10.15 14.07 -11.69
N THR A 18 8.91 14.33 -12.08
CA THR A 18 8.39 15.68 -12.21
C THR A 18 8.01 16.21 -10.84
N ASP A 19 7.75 17.52 -10.73
CA ASP A 19 7.33 18.13 -9.47
C ASP A 19 6.04 17.46 -8.95
N GLN A 20 5.09 17.18 -9.84
CA GLN A 20 3.84 16.54 -9.44
C GLN A 20 4.06 15.11 -8.97
N ARG A 21 4.94 14.36 -9.63
CA ARG A 21 5.27 12.99 -9.20
C ARG A 21 5.96 13.01 -7.85
N ARG A 22 6.83 14.00 -7.60
CA ARG A 22 7.47 14.15 -6.29
C ARG A 22 6.44 14.44 -5.21
N THR A 23 5.46 15.28 -5.50
CA THR A 23 4.39 15.60 -4.56
C THR A 23 3.63 14.33 -4.17
N VAL A 24 3.23 13.52 -5.16
CA VAL A 24 2.51 12.26 -4.89
C VAL A 24 3.39 11.31 -4.07
N ALA A 25 4.67 11.18 -4.43
CA ALA A 25 5.59 10.31 -3.71
C ALA A 25 5.76 10.75 -2.25
N GLN A 26 5.84 12.05 -2.00
CA GLN A 26 5.95 12.57 -0.63
C GLN A 26 4.70 12.30 0.18
N VAL A 27 3.51 12.47 -0.41
CA VAL A 27 2.25 12.17 0.26
C VAL A 27 2.20 10.70 0.65
N LEU A 28 2.61 9.81 -0.26
CA LEU A 28 2.65 8.38 0.02
C LEU A 28 3.65 8.05 1.12
N GLU A 29 4.83 8.70 1.09
CA GLU A 29 5.87 8.49 2.10
C GLU A 29 5.38 8.86 3.50
N GLU A 30 4.58 9.92 3.59
CA GLU A 30 4.05 10.43 4.86
C GLU A 30 2.79 9.71 5.31
N SER A 31 2.19 8.90 4.43
CA SER A 31 0.96 8.19 4.73
C SER A 31 1.27 6.89 5.46
N ASP A 32 0.66 6.70 6.61
CA ASP A 32 0.81 5.47 7.41
C ASP A 32 -0.46 4.60 7.35
N ASP A 33 -1.39 4.99 6.51
CA ASP A 33 -2.64 4.27 6.27
C ASP A 33 -2.65 3.66 4.86
N HIS A 34 -3.82 3.26 4.38
CA HIS A 34 -4.00 2.69 3.05
C HIS A 34 -4.88 3.63 2.22
N PRO A 35 -4.31 4.74 1.71
CA PRO A 35 -5.12 5.73 1.00
C PRO A 35 -5.54 5.26 -0.38
N ASP A 36 -6.75 5.65 -0.77
CA ASP A 36 -7.19 5.52 -2.16
C ASP A 36 -6.78 6.78 -2.95
N VAL A 37 -7.10 6.81 -4.24
CA VAL A 37 -6.71 7.92 -5.10
C VAL A 37 -7.36 9.23 -4.65
N ASP A 38 -8.61 9.20 -4.23
CA ASP A 38 -9.30 10.40 -3.77
C ASP A 38 -8.62 10.99 -2.53
N THR A 39 -8.25 10.15 -1.60
CA THR A 39 -7.54 10.57 -0.38
C THR A 39 -6.16 11.12 -0.72
N LEU A 40 -5.44 10.44 -1.61
CA LEU A 40 -4.13 10.92 -2.05
C LEU A 40 -4.23 12.27 -2.73
N HIS A 41 -5.24 12.46 -3.58
CA HIS A 41 -5.47 13.74 -4.24
C HIS A 41 -5.75 14.84 -3.22
N ALA A 42 -6.61 14.58 -2.25
CA ALA A 42 -6.93 15.57 -1.22
C ALA A 42 -5.67 16.00 -0.45
N ARG A 43 -4.80 15.04 -0.16
CA ARG A 43 -3.54 15.34 0.55
C ARG A 43 -2.55 16.07 -0.36
N ALA A 44 -2.48 15.69 -1.63
CA ALA A 44 -1.55 16.30 -2.57
C ALA A 44 -1.92 17.75 -2.88
N VAL A 45 -3.20 18.09 -2.89
CA VAL A 45 -3.67 19.44 -3.15
C VAL A 45 -3.15 20.43 -2.11
N ALA A 46 -2.92 19.97 -0.88
CA ALA A 46 -2.34 20.82 0.18
C ALA A 46 -0.94 21.29 -0.19
N SER A 47 -0.17 20.49 -0.92
CA SER A 47 1.18 20.84 -1.37
C SER A 47 1.19 21.45 -2.76
N ASP A 48 0.29 21.01 -3.62
CA ASP A 48 0.19 21.50 -5.01
C ASP A 48 -1.27 21.68 -5.38
N PRO A 49 -1.81 22.90 -5.20
CA PRO A 49 -3.25 23.14 -5.49
C PRO A 49 -3.66 22.90 -6.93
N ARG A 50 -2.70 22.80 -7.86
CA ARG A 50 -2.99 22.62 -9.28
C ARG A 50 -3.04 21.16 -9.70
N ILE A 51 -2.66 20.23 -8.82
CA ILE A 51 -2.60 18.83 -9.19
C ILE A 51 -4.03 18.29 -9.40
N SER A 52 -4.24 17.61 -10.53
CA SER A 52 -5.54 17.02 -10.82
C SER A 52 -5.61 15.59 -10.30
N ILE A 53 -6.83 15.11 -10.09
CA ILE A 53 -7.03 13.72 -9.68
C ILE A 53 -6.55 12.77 -10.77
N ALA A 54 -6.69 13.16 -12.03
CA ALA A 54 -6.20 12.35 -13.15
C ALA A 54 -4.69 12.19 -13.10
N THR A 55 -3.96 13.24 -12.72
CA THR A 55 -2.51 13.18 -12.57
C THR A 55 -2.13 12.25 -11.41
N VAL A 56 -2.84 12.36 -10.29
CA VAL A 56 -2.59 11.46 -9.14
C VAL A 56 -2.83 10.01 -9.55
N TYR A 57 -3.95 9.74 -10.23
CA TYR A 57 -4.27 8.39 -10.69
C TYR A 57 -3.16 7.82 -11.59
N ARG A 58 -2.74 8.60 -12.60
CA ARG A 58 -1.69 8.15 -13.52
C ARG A 58 -0.36 7.93 -12.80
N THR A 59 -0.06 8.76 -11.81
CA THR A 59 1.19 8.66 -11.06
C THR A 59 1.22 7.41 -10.19
N VAL A 60 0.13 7.12 -9.45
CA VAL A 60 0.09 5.91 -8.62
C VAL A 60 0.12 4.66 -9.49
N LYS A 61 -0.51 4.70 -10.66
CA LYS A 61 -0.48 3.57 -11.58
C LYS A 61 0.94 3.32 -12.10
N LEU A 62 1.66 4.38 -12.43
CA LEU A 62 3.06 4.29 -12.84
C LEU A 62 3.92 3.68 -11.72
N PHE A 63 3.72 4.14 -10.50
CA PHE A 63 4.48 3.64 -9.35
C PHE A 63 4.15 2.17 -9.06
N GLU A 64 2.89 1.80 -9.19
CA GLU A 64 2.48 0.40 -9.03
C GLU A 64 3.13 -0.49 -10.08
N GLU A 65 3.10 -0.08 -11.34
CA GLU A 65 3.68 -0.85 -12.44
C GLU A 65 5.20 -0.99 -12.30
N ALA A 66 5.83 -0.01 -11.67
CA ALA A 66 7.28 -0.05 -11.41
C ALA A 66 7.63 -0.85 -10.14
N GLY A 67 6.65 -1.38 -9.44
CA GLY A 67 6.88 -2.14 -8.21
C GLY A 67 7.18 -1.30 -6.99
N ILE A 68 6.93 0.02 -7.06
CA ILE A 68 7.15 0.94 -5.94
C ILE A 68 6.01 0.85 -4.93
N LEU A 69 4.79 0.65 -5.42
CA LEU A 69 3.57 0.56 -4.59
C LEU A 69 2.90 -0.78 -4.76
N ASP A 70 2.28 -1.25 -3.69
CA ASP A 70 1.32 -2.35 -3.73
C ASP A 70 -0.09 -1.79 -3.76
N ARG A 71 -0.95 -2.46 -4.52
CA ARG A 71 -2.35 -2.11 -4.64
C ARG A 71 -3.19 -3.17 -3.96
N HIS A 72 -4.12 -2.74 -3.13
CA HIS A 72 -5.01 -3.64 -2.40
C HIS A 72 -6.48 -3.26 -2.65
N GLU A 73 -7.34 -4.27 -2.75
CA GLU A 73 -8.78 -4.09 -2.71
C GLU A 73 -9.31 -4.90 -1.53
N PHE A 74 -10.02 -4.24 -0.63
CA PHE A 74 -10.50 -4.88 0.59
C PHE A 74 -12.01 -5.14 0.56
N GLY A 75 -12.58 -5.28 -0.63
CA GLY A 75 -13.98 -5.65 -0.78
C GLY A 75 -14.95 -4.48 -0.84
N ASP A 76 -14.47 -3.24 -0.80
CA ASP A 76 -15.31 -2.05 -0.88
C ASP A 76 -15.30 -1.41 -2.28
N GLY A 77 -14.67 -2.06 -3.24
CA GLY A 77 -14.60 -1.58 -4.62
C GLY A 77 -13.58 -0.47 -4.86
N ARG A 78 -12.82 -0.10 -3.84
CA ARG A 78 -11.81 0.96 -3.96
C ARG A 78 -10.41 0.38 -3.87
N ALA A 79 -9.53 0.80 -4.79
CA ALA A 79 -8.13 0.43 -4.72
C ALA A 79 -7.43 1.33 -3.71
N ARG A 80 -6.63 0.72 -2.84
CA ARG A 80 -5.82 1.42 -1.85
C ARG A 80 -4.36 1.10 -2.09
N TYR A 81 -3.50 2.03 -1.72
CA TYR A 81 -2.08 1.94 -2.07
C TYR A 81 -1.20 2.07 -0.85
N GLU A 82 -0.08 1.37 -0.87
CA GLU A 82 0.94 1.52 0.16
C GLU A 82 2.32 1.23 -0.42
N ASP A 83 3.35 1.65 0.30
CA ASP A 83 4.73 1.41 -0.06
C ASP A 83 5.00 -0.09 -0.09
N ALA A 84 5.50 -0.59 -1.23
CA ALA A 84 5.77 -2.03 -1.41
C ALA A 84 6.91 -2.52 -0.53
N GLU A 85 7.77 -1.62 -0.02
CA GLU A 85 8.90 -1.98 0.83
C GLU A 85 8.54 -2.05 2.32
N ARG A 86 7.26 -1.82 2.67
CA ARG A 86 6.86 -1.96 4.06
C ARG A 86 6.97 -3.42 4.49
N ASP A 87 7.21 -3.62 5.78
CA ASP A 87 7.24 -4.96 6.36
C ASP A 87 5.91 -5.66 6.11
N HIS A 88 5.99 -6.97 5.89
CA HIS A 88 4.79 -7.77 5.69
C HIS A 88 3.84 -7.64 6.87
N HIS A 89 2.58 -7.46 6.58
CA HIS A 89 1.51 -7.46 7.57
C HIS A 89 0.22 -7.98 6.96
N ASP A 90 -0.67 -8.44 7.81
CA ASP A 90 -1.99 -8.89 7.41
C ASP A 90 -3.01 -7.80 7.76
N HIS A 91 -4.23 -7.96 7.27
CA HIS A 91 -5.24 -6.91 7.38
C HIS A 91 -6.52 -7.45 8.00
N LEU A 92 -7.11 -6.66 8.90
CA LEU A 92 -8.48 -6.89 9.37
C LEU A 92 -9.30 -5.68 8.94
N ILE A 93 -10.37 -5.93 8.22
CA ILE A 93 -11.22 -4.88 7.69
C ILE A 93 -12.48 -4.78 8.53
N ASP A 94 -12.74 -3.59 9.09
CA ASP A 94 -13.97 -3.31 9.82
C ASP A 94 -15.08 -3.12 8.79
N LEU A 95 -16.04 -4.03 8.79
CA LEU A 95 -17.13 -4.02 7.81
C LEU A 95 -18.08 -2.84 7.97
N GLN A 96 -18.12 -2.23 9.15
CA GLN A 96 -19.02 -1.11 9.41
C GLN A 96 -18.41 0.22 9.01
N THR A 97 -17.10 0.40 9.22
CA THR A 97 -16.45 1.69 9.01
C THR A 97 -15.53 1.71 7.80
N GLY A 98 -15.11 0.53 7.30
CA GLY A 98 -14.11 0.44 6.25
C GLY A 98 -12.69 0.62 6.75
N GLU A 99 -12.49 0.81 8.05
CA GLU A 99 -11.16 0.95 8.63
C GLU A 99 -10.36 -0.33 8.41
N VAL A 100 -9.08 -0.17 8.06
CA VAL A 100 -8.18 -1.30 7.85
C VAL A 100 -7.17 -1.32 8.99
N ILE A 101 -7.13 -2.42 9.71
CA ILE A 101 -6.22 -2.60 10.85
C ILE A 101 -5.14 -3.58 10.42
N GLU A 102 -3.88 -3.20 10.63
CA GLU A 102 -2.74 -4.06 10.30
C GLU A 102 -2.36 -4.88 11.51
N PHE A 103 -1.98 -6.13 11.28
CA PHE A 103 -1.47 -6.97 12.34
C PHE A 103 -0.47 -7.98 11.79
N VAL A 104 0.37 -8.50 12.67
CA VAL A 104 1.28 -9.61 12.36
C VAL A 104 1.16 -10.59 13.52
N ASP A 105 0.95 -11.87 13.20
CA ASP A 105 0.86 -12.92 14.20
C ASP A 105 1.84 -14.03 13.85
N PRO A 106 2.87 -14.25 14.67
CA PRO A 106 3.87 -15.28 14.39
C PRO A 106 3.29 -16.68 14.26
N GLU A 107 2.20 -16.99 14.95
CA GLU A 107 1.57 -18.30 14.88
C GLU A 107 0.96 -18.54 13.50
N ILE A 108 0.33 -17.52 12.92
CA ILE A 108 -0.22 -17.60 11.58
C ILE A 108 0.89 -17.82 10.57
N GLU A 109 1.96 -17.04 10.70
CA GLU A 109 3.09 -17.14 9.77
C GLU A 109 3.71 -18.54 9.80
N GLU A 110 3.92 -19.08 10.98
CA GLU A 110 4.50 -20.42 11.14
C GLU A 110 3.59 -21.51 10.63
N LEU A 111 2.29 -21.39 10.89
CA LEU A 111 1.30 -22.38 10.45
C LEU A 111 1.25 -22.46 8.92
N GLN A 112 1.31 -21.34 8.25
CA GLN A 112 1.27 -21.30 6.78
C GLN A 112 2.48 -21.98 6.16
N VAL A 113 3.66 -21.77 6.75
CA VAL A 113 4.89 -22.42 6.29
C VAL A 113 4.74 -23.94 6.42
N ARG A 114 4.21 -24.41 7.55
CA ARG A 114 4.01 -25.85 7.76
C ARG A 114 3.01 -26.45 6.79
N ILE A 115 1.92 -25.73 6.51
CA ILE A 115 0.93 -26.21 5.56
C ILE A 115 1.53 -26.35 4.17
N ALA A 116 2.27 -25.32 3.72
CA ALA A 116 2.94 -25.35 2.42
C ALA A 116 3.90 -26.56 2.33
N ALA A 117 4.68 -26.77 3.39
CA ALA A 117 5.64 -27.88 3.43
C ALA A 117 4.94 -29.23 3.33
N LYS A 118 3.81 -29.40 4.02
CA LYS A 118 3.04 -30.65 3.93
C LYS A 118 2.53 -30.92 2.53
N LEU A 119 2.27 -29.85 1.77
CA LEU A 119 1.79 -29.98 0.40
C LEU A 119 2.93 -30.12 -0.61
N GLY A 120 4.17 -30.05 -0.15
CA GLY A 120 5.34 -30.18 -1.00
C GLY A 120 5.82 -28.87 -1.59
N TYR A 121 5.50 -27.74 -0.96
CA TYR A 121 5.85 -26.44 -1.48
C TYR A 121 6.69 -25.63 -0.48
N GLU A 122 7.48 -24.74 -1.03
CA GLU A 122 8.18 -23.71 -0.24
C GLU A 122 7.34 -22.44 -0.36
N LEU A 123 6.90 -21.91 0.79
CA LEU A 123 6.03 -20.73 0.79
C LEU A 123 6.83 -19.48 0.39
N LYS A 124 6.32 -18.74 -0.59
CA LYS A 124 6.94 -17.49 -1.05
C LYS A 124 6.19 -16.24 -0.59
N GLY A 125 4.94 -16.37 -0.21
CA GLY A 125 4.16 -15.23 0.24
C GLY A 125 2.71 -15.64 0.46
N HIS A 126 1.93 -14.70 1.01
CA HIS A 126 0.50 -14.91 1.20
C HIS A 126 -0.22 -13.59 1.30
N ARG A 127 -1.52 -13.65 1.22
CA ARG A 127 -2.41 -12.53 1.54
C ARG A 127 -3.45 -13.06 2.52
N LEU A 128 -3.63 -12.34 3.62
CA LEU A 128 -4.64 -12.69 4.62
C LEU A 128 -5.46 -11.46 4.93
N GLU A 129 -6.76 -11.57 4.72
CA GLU A 129 -7.71 -10.52 5.05
C GLU A 129 -8.77 -11.11 5.96
N LEU A 130 -8.93 -10.52 7.12
CA LEU A 130 -10.01 -10.87 8.04
C LEU A 130 -11.08 -9.78 7.97
N TYR A 131 -12.32 -10.16 8.07
CA TYR A 131 -13.46 -9.26 8.02
C TYR A 131 -14.22 -9.36 9.31
N GLY A 132 -14.50 -8.25 9.94
CA GLY A 132 -15.18 -8.29 11.21
C GLY A 132 -15.90 -7.01 11.56
N THR A 133 -16.60 -7.07 12.69
CA THR A 133 -17.24 -5.90 13.29
C THR A 133 -16.78 -5.82 14.74
N ARG A 134 -16.75 -4.62 15.29
CA ARG A 134 -16.30 -4.43 16.68
C ARG A 134 -17.17 -5.23 17.63
N LYS A 135 -16.53 -5.84 18.59
CA LYS A 135 -17.27 -6.49 19.69
C LYS A 135 -17.97 -5.44 20.53
N ARG A 136 -19.11 -5.79 21.04
CA ARG A 136 -19.89 -4.95 21.94
C ARG A 136 -19.44 -5.16 23.38
#